data_76f39f9a0dfc8a7b8e25f5438eee3c5f
#
_entry.id   76f39f9a0dfc8a7b8e25f5438eee3c5f
#
_cell.length_a   1.000
_cell.length_b   1.000
_cell.length_c   1.000
_cell.angle_alpha   90.00
_cell.angle_beta   90.00
_cell.angle_gamma   90.00
#
_symmetry.space_group_name_H-M   'P 1'
#
loop_
_entity.id
_entity.type
_entity.pdbx_description
1 polymer ?
#
loop_
_entity_poly.entity_id
_entity_poly.type
_entity_poly.pdbx_seq_one_letter_code
_entity_poly.pdbx_strand_id
1 'polypeptide(L)'
;PASSLRQLSAALPDSLLFNAGSPDDSLRSTDCLPNVLHSLPSRAMLADALAQFLVVRKWQRALLIVGPTGDDQAYAAALRRAAKRFGLQLVAEKPWSFDNDQRRSAQADMPLFTQTAEYDVVLVADERGDFGEYVPYQTWYPRPVAGTQGLTPVGWHKTVETYGAAQLQKRFEALAGRWMNDRD
;
A
#
# COMPACT_ATOMS: atom_id res chain seq x y z
N PRO A 1 -6.24 -6.38 13.59
CA PRO A 1 -4.91 -5.95 14.01
C PRO A 1 -3.97 -7.15 14.28
N ALA A 2 -2.65 -6.96 14.13
CA ALA A 2 -1.66 -7.99 14.42
C ALA A 2 -1.73 -8.51 15.86
N SER A 3 -2.07 -7.64 16.83
CA SER A 3 -2.24 -8.00 18.25
C SER A 3 -3.33 -9.05 18.44
N SER A 4 -4.48 -8.90 17.79
CA SER A 4 -5.57 -9.87 17.88
C SER A 4 -5.16 -11.24 17.33
N LEU A 5 -4.39 -11.25 16.24
CA LEU A 5 -3.91 -12.50 15.64
C LEU A 5 -2.91 -13.22 16.57
N ARG A 6 -2.01 -12.48 17.23
CA ARG A 6 -1.10 -13.04 18.24
C ARG A 6 -1.88 -13.66 19.44
N GLN A 7 -2.91 -12.97 19.92
CA GLN A 7 -3.77 -13.49 21.00
C GLN A 7 -4.52 -14.75 20.57
N LEU A 8 -5.10 -14.77 19.39
CA LEU A 8 -5.80 -15.94 18.84
C LEU A 8 -4.86 -17.12 18.65
N SER A 9 -3.66 -16.90 18.10
CA SER A 9 -2.65 -17.94 17.90
C SER A 9 -2.24 -18.58 19.22
N ALA A 10 -2.05 -17.78 20.27
CA ALA A 10 -1.71 -18.28 21.59
C ALA A 10 -2.88 -19.03 22.27
N ALA A 11 -4.12 -18.58 22.05
CA ALA A 11 -5.31 -19.21 22.64
C ALA A 11 -5.73 -20.52 21.93
N LEU A 12 -5.35 -20.67 20.66
CA LEU A 12 -5.74 -21.79 19.80
C LEU A 12 -4.52 -22.43 19.14
N PRO A 13 -3.57 -23.00 19.92
CA PRO A 13 -2.28 -23.45 19.37
C PRO A 13 -2.42 -24.62 18.38
N ASP A 14 -3.45 -25.45 18.55
CA ASP A 14 -3.70 -26.63 17.70
C ASP A 14 -4.59 -26.32 16.47
N SER A 15 -5.00 -25.05 16.31
CA SER A 15 -5.86 -24.62 15.20
C SER A 15 -5.07 -23.87 14.15
N LEU A 16 -5.35 -24.15 12.87
CA LEU A 16 -4.80 -23.37 11.76
C LEU A 16 -5.60 -22.08 11.59
N LEU A 17 -4.92 -20.96 11.64
CA LEU A 17 -5.49 -19.62 11.48
C LEU A 17 -5.11 -19.01 10.13
N PHE A 18 -6.02 -18.25 9.53
CA PHE A 18 -5.75 -17.50 8.31
C PHE A 18 -5.75 -16.00 8.58
N ASN A 19 -4.62 -15.36 8.29
CA ASN A 19 -4.52 -13.91 8.32
C ASN A 19 -5.00 -13.32 6.99
N ALA A 20 -6.24 -12.85 6.95
CA ALA A 20 -6.85 -12.16 5.82
C ALA A 20 -7.00 -10.65 6.05
N GLY A 21 -6.41 -10.08 7.12
CA GLY A 21 -6.71 -8.69 7.51
C GLY A 21 -5.53 -7.84 7.96
N SER A 22 -4.39 -8.44 8.39
CA SER A 22 -3.26 -7.68 8.89
C SER A 22 -2.07 -7.71 7.92
N PRO A 23 -1.69 -6.57 7.31
CA PRO A 23 -0.52 -6.46 6.43
C PRO A 23 0.80 -6.24 7.21
N ASP A 24 0.80 -6.44 8.52
CA ASP A 24 1.95 -6.19 9.39
C ASP A 24 3.13 -7.10 9.02
N ASP A 25 4.28 -6.49 8.74
CA ASP A 25 5.49 -7.17 8.33
C ASP A 25 6.09 -8.04 9.46
N SER A 26 5.88 -7.68 10.73
CA SER A 26 6.41 -8.43 11.88
C SER A 26 5.86 -9.85 11.94
N LEU A 27 4.60 -10.07 11.51
CA LEU A 27 3.96 -11.38 11.46
C LEU A 27 4.64 -12.39 10.52
N ARG A 28 5.52 -11.91 9.64
CA ARG A 28 6.32 -12.73 8.72
C ARG A 28 7.82 -12.69 9.00
N SER A 29 8.22 -12.06 10.09
CA SER A 29 9.63 -11.89 10.47
C SER A 29 9.83 -12.16 11.95
N THR A 30 9.85 -11.12 12.78
CA THR A 30 10.18 -11.21 14.21
C THR A 30 9.10 -11.94 15.02
N ASP A 31 7.83 -11.84 14.64
CA ASP A 31 6.68 -12.41 15.33
C ASP A 31 5.98 -13.48 14.48
N CYS A 32 6.76 -14.30 13.77
CA CYS A 32 6.21 -15.38 12.96
C CYS A 32 5.47 -16.40 13.86
N LEU A 33 4.19 -16.62 13.54
CA LEU A 33 3.32 -17.52 14.31
C LEU A 33 3.20 -18.87 13.60
N PRO A 34 3.50 -20.00 14.29
CA PRO A 34 3.63 -21.31 13.63
C PRO A 34 2.31 -21.86 13.07
N ASN A 35 1.18 -21.42 13.62
CA ASN A 35 -0.15 -21.88 13.22
C ASN A 35 -0.92 -20.83 12.40
N VAL A 36 -0.22 -19.83 11.81
CA VAL A 36 -0.85 -18.76 11.01
C VAL A 36 -0.38 -18.82 9.56
N LEU A 37 -1.32 -18.94 8.65
CA LEU A 37 -1.13 -18.72 7.22
C LEU A 37 -1.64 -17.34 6.80
N HIS A 38 -1.02 -16.76 5.77
CA HIS A 38 -1.34 -15.42 5.31
C HIS A 38 -1.90 -15.46 3.89
N SER A 39 -3.14 -15.02 3.68
CA SER A 39 -3.76 -14.92 2.36
C SER A 39 -3.54 -13.56 1.68
N LEU A 40 -3.14 -12.52 2.43
CA LEU A 40 -2.87 -11.19 1.89
C LEU A 40 -1.36 -10.87 1.90
N PRO A 41 -0.86 -10.00 1.00
CA PRO A 41 0.52 -9.52 1.05
C PRO A 41 0.77 -8.61 2.27
N SER A 42 2.02 -8.58 2.74
CA SER A 42 2.44 -7.58 3.73
C SER A 42 2.76 -6.22 3.09
N ARG A 43 2.87 -5.17 3.92
CA ARG A 43 3.31 -3.85 3.46
C ARG A 43 4.64 -3.90 2.72
N ALA A 44 5.58 -4.70 3.21
CA ALA A 44 6.87 -4.92 2.55
C ALA A 44 6.72 -5.49 1.16
N MET A 45 5.89 -6.51 1.00
CA MET A 45 5.68 -7.17 -0.30
C MET A 45 5.04 -6.21 -1.30
N LEU A 46 4.05 -5.43 -0.87
CA LEU A 46 3.39 -4.42 -1.71
C LEU A 46 4.37 -3.30 -2.12
N ALA A 47 5.15 -2.78 -1.15
CA ALA A 47 6.14 -1.74 -1.42
C ALA A 47 7.25 -2.23 -2.36
N ASP A 48 7.73 -3.47 -2.19
CA ASP A 48 8.74 -4.08 -3.05
C ASP A 48 8.21 -4.27 -4.49
N ALA A 49 6.97 -4.75 -4.65
CA ALA A 49 6.33 -4.90 -5.96
C ALA A 49 6.18 -3.55 -6.67
N LEU A 50 5.72 -2.52 -5.94
CA LEU A 50 5.60 -1.17 -6.47
C LEU A 50 6.95 -0.61 -6.90
N ALA A 51 7.97 -0.71 -6.05
CA ALA A 51 9.31 -0.20 -6.35
C ALA A 51 9.91 -0.85 -7.62
N GLN A 52 9.75 -2.17 -7.78
CA GLN A 52 10.19 -2.87 -8.99
C GLN A 52 9.46 -2.33 -10.24
N PHE A 53 8.15 -2.13 -10.16
CA PHE A 53 7.37 -1.56 -11.25
C PHE A 53 7.88 -0.15 -11.62
N LEU A 54 8.13 0.71 -10.64
CA LEU A 54 8.64 2.06 -10.85
C LEU A 54 10.02 2.07 -11.52
N VAL A 55 10.92 1.18 -11.11
CA VAL A 55 12.25 1.01 -11.75
C VAL A 55 12.11 0.59 -13.21
N VAL A 56 11.26 -0.38 -13.52
CA VAL A 56 10.98 -0.81 -14.91
C VAL A 56 10.44 0.35 -15.75
N ARG A 57 9.61 1.21 -15.15
CA ARG A 57 9.10 2.42 -15.80
C ARG A 57 10.10 3.55 -15.90
N LYS A 58 11.30 3.41 -15.28
CA LYS A 58 12.35 4.45 -15.18
C LYS A 58 11.88 5.68 -14.37
N TRP A 59 10.94 5.53 -13.45
CA TRP A 59 10.48 6.56 -12.52
C TRP A 59 11.26 6.39 -11.21
N GLN A 60 12.46 6.93 -11.19
CA GLN A 60 13.43 6.65 -10.13
C GLN A 60 13.48 7.71 -9.04
N ARG A 61 12.99 8.93 -9.32
CA ARG A 61 12.94 10.02 -8.35
C ARG A 61 11.51 10.13 -7.79
N ALA A 62 11.36 9.97 -6.50
CA ALA A 62 10.06 9.94 -5.85
C ALA A 62 9.92 11.02 -4.78
N LEU A 63 8.78 11.72 -4.77
CA LEU A 63 8.30 12.49 -3.63
C LEU A 63 7.43 11.56 -2.77
N LEU A 64 7.73 11.42 -1.47
CA LEU A 64 6.91 10.64 -0.54
C LEU A 64 6.05 11.57 0.33
N ILE A 65 4.74 11.32 0.33
CA ILE A 65 3.76 11.98 1.21
C ILE A 65 3.28 10.96 2.23
N VAL A 66 3.35 11.30 3.52
CA VAL A 66 3.08 10.38 4.62
C VAL A 66 1.97 10.92 5.51
N GLY A 67 0.93 10.13 5.70
CA GLY A 67 -0.16 10.42 6.62
C GLY A 67 0.25 10.36 8.11
N PRO A 68 -0.58 10.88 9.00
CA PRO A 68 -0.26 11.02 10.41
C PRO A 68 -0.44 9.74 11.23
N THR A 69 -1.11 8.71 10.70
CA THR A 69 -1.45 7.51 11.47
C THR A 69 -0.27 6.54 11.61
N GLY A 70 -0.32 5.66 12.59
CA GLY A 70 0.69 4.61 12.76
C GLY A 70 0.77 3.64 11.57
N ASP A 71 -0.36 3.37 10.93
CA ASP A 71 -0.43 2.52 9.74
C ASP A 71 0.21 3.20 8.52
N ASP A 72 -0.01 4.52 8.34
CA ASP A 72 0.64 5.30 7.29
C ASP A 72 2.16 5.32 7.47
N GLN A 73 2.62 5.50 8.71
CA GLN A 73 4.05 5.47 9.04
C GLN A 73 4.66 4.09 8.77
N ALA A 74 3.93 3.01 9.07
CA ALA A 74 4.38 1.65 8.78
C ALA A 74 4.50 1.39 7.27
N TYR A 75 3.52 1.84 6.47
CA TYR A 75 3.60 1.73 5.01
C TYR A 75 4.71 2.61 4.44
N ALA A 76 4.87 3.84 4.93
CA ALA A 76 5.98 4.72 4.55
C ALA A 76 7.35 4.09 4.87
N ALA A 77 7.48 3.41 6.01
CA ALA A 77 8.70 2.68 6.35
C ALA A 77 8.98 1.55 5.34
N ALA A 78 7.96 0.83 4.91
CA ALA A 78 8.08 -0.18 3.86
C ALA A 78 8.50 0.43 2.51
N LEU A 79 7.92 1.57 2.12
CA LEU A 79 8.30 2.31 0.91
C LEU A 79 9.74 2.81 0.96
N ARG A 80 10.22 3.37 2.08
CA ARG A 80 11.61 3.79 2.27
C ARG A 80 12.58 2.62 2.12
N ARG A 81 12.26 1.47 2.72
CA ARG A 81 13.04 0.24 2.60
C ARG A 81 13.09 -0.25 1.17
N ALA A 82 11.95 -0.31 0.48
CA ALA A 82 11.86 -0.71 -0.91
C ALA A 82 12.62 0.26 -1.82
N ALA A 83 12.51 1.57 -1.62
CA ALA A 83 13.26 2.57 -2.36
C ALA A 83 14.77 2.34 -2.24
N LYS A 84 15.28 2.13 -1.03
CA LYS A 84 16.71 1.81 -0.81
C LYS A 84 17.10 0.49 -1.49
N ARG A 85 16.26 -0.54 -1.41
CA ARG A 85 16.54 -1.87 -1.96
C ARG A 85 16.61 -1.87 -3.49
N PHE A 86 15.74 -1.13 -4.15
CA PHE A 86 15.59 -1.12 -5.60
C PHE A 86 16.20 0.12 -6.29
N GLY A 87 16.89 0.97 -5.54
CA GLY A 87 17.62 2.12 -6.08
C GLY A 87 16.74 3.31 -6.48
N LEU A 88 15.56 3.46 -5.87
CA LEU A 88 14.76 4.68 -6.01
C LEU A 88 15.33 5.77 -5.12
N GLN A 89 15.35 7.00 -5.62
CA GLN A 89 15.76 8.19 -4.89
C GLN A 89 14.52 8.90 -4.32
N LEU A 90 14.40 8.96 -3.01
CA LEU A 90 13.42 9.84 -2.37
C LEU A 90 14.01 11.26 -2.37
N VAL A 91 13.50 12.12 -3.27
CA VAL A 91 13.98 13.50 -3.43
C VAL A 91 13.47 14.40 -2.31
N ALA A 92 12.30 14.09 -1.77
CA ALA A 92 11.75 14.72 -0.58
C ALA A 92 10.75 13.79 0.09
N GLU A 93 10.54 14.04 1.39
CA GLU A 93 9.48 13.41 2.16
C GLU A 93 8.72 14.50 2.91
N LYS A 94 7.39 14.48 2.84
CA LYS A 94 6.52 15.48 3.43
C LYS A 94 5.43 14.83 4.27
N PRO A 95 5.36 15.17 5.57
CA PRO A 95 4.24 14.72 6.40
C PRO A 95 2.98 15.48 6.00
N TRP A 96 1.87 14.77 5.91
CA TRP A 96 0.57 15.38 5.75
C TRP A 96 0.11 15.94 7.09
N SER A 97 -0.16 17.24 7.16
CA SER A 97 -0.53 17.93 8.39
C SER A 97 -1.54 19.04 8.09
N PHE A 98 -2.68 18.69 7.46
CA PHE A 98 -3.71 19.67 7.18
C PHE A 98 -4.83 19.59 8.21
N ASP A 99 -5.31 20.76 8.60
CA ASP A 99 -6.29 20.97 9.65
C ASP A 99 -7.74 20.80 9.13
N ASN A 100 -8.68 20.85 10.01
CA ASN A 100 -10.11 20.58 10.04
C ASN A 100 -10.98 20.59 8.76
N ASP A 101 -10.57 21.17 7.64
CA ASP A 101 -11.25 21.05 6.34
C ASP A 101 -10.29 20.48 5.29
N GLN A 102 -9.97 19.20 5.47
CA GLN A 102 -9.00 18.47 4.64
C GLN A 102 -9.32 18.53 3.14
N ARG A 103 -10.60 18.50 2.78
CA ARG A 103 -11.02 18.51 1.37
C ARG A 103 -10.69 19.84 0.69
N ARG A 104 -10.97 20.96 1.33
CA ARG A 104 -10.76 22.30 0.78
C ARG A 104 -9.28 22.68 0.77
N SER A 105 -8.59 22.45 1.87
CA SER A 105 -7.15 22.69 1.98
C SER A 105 -6.35 21.81 1.04
N ALA A 106 -6.70 20.53 0.92
CA ALA A 106 -6.04 19.62 0.01
C ALA A 106 -6.08 20.11 -1.45
N GLN A 107 -7.24 20.55 -1.93
CA GLN A 107 -7.36 21.04 -3.31
C GLN A 107 -6.62 22.34 -3.57
N ALA A 108 -6.66 23.28 -2.63
CA ALA A 108 -6.03 24.60 -2.82
C ALA A 108 -4.51 24.55 -2.66
N ASP A 109 -4.03 23.78 -1.70
CA ASP A 109 -2.63 23.83 -1.26
C ASP A 109 -1.76 22.71 -1.84
N MET A 110 -2.36 21.67 -2.46
CA MET A 110 -1.63 20.51 -2.98
C MET A 110 -0.51 20.88 -3.95
N PRO A 111 -0.68 21.80 -4.92
CA PRO A 111 0.42 22.17 -5.80
C PRO A 111 1.62 22.75 -5.02
N LEU A 112 1.39 23.68 -4.10
CA LEU A 112 2.46 24.25 -3.28
C LEU A 112 3.06 23.23 -2.31
N PHE A 113 2.22 22.39 -1.73
CA PHE A 113 2.68 21.30 -0.85
C PHE A 113 3.60 20.32 -1.59
N THR A 114 3.30 19.99 -2.84
CA THR A 114 4.10 19.10 -3.65
C THR A 114 5.25 19.76 -4.40
N GLN A 115 5.40 21.10 -4.26
CA GLN A 115 6.51 21.83 -4.85
C GLN A 115 7.82 21.47 -4.13
N THR A 116 8.76 20.86 -4.88
CA THR A 116 10.07 20.43 -4.40
C THR A 116 11.01 20.21 -5.60
N ALA A 117 12.17 19.61 -5.37
CA ALA A 117 13.03 19.15 -6.46
C ALA A 117 12.24 18.24 -7.42
N GLU A 118 12.64 18.23 -8.68
CA GLU A 118 11.91 17.45 -9.71
C GLU A 118 11.85 15.97 -9.35
N TYR A 119 10.66 15.38 -9.47
CA TYR A 119 10.35 13.98 -9.24
C TYR A 119 9.66 13.35 -10.44
N ASP A 120 9.73 12.04 -10.56
CA ASP A 120 9.10 11.25 -11.62
C ASP A 120 7.75 10.67 -11.19
N VAL A 121 7.58 10.48 -9.86
CA VAL A 121 6.39 9.88 -9.24
C VAL A 121 6.16 10.46 -7.85
N VAL A 122 4.90 10.54 -7.43
CA VAL A 122 4.52 10.82 -6.05
C VAL A 122 4.10 9.53 -5.37
N LEU A 123 4.74 9.20 -4.26
CA LEU A 123 4.37 8.06 -3.41
C LEU A 123 3.47 8.57 -2.27
N VAL A 124 2.36 7.88 -2.04
CA VAL A 124 1.39 8.24 -1.00
C VAL A 124 1.28 7.09 -0.01
N ALA A 125 1.45 7.39 1.27
CA ALA A 125 1.20 6.51 2.40
C ALA A 125 0.03 7.05 3.21
N ASP A 126 -1.19 6.60 2.88
CA ASP A 126 -2.47 6.97 3.46
C ASP A 126 -3.37 5.72 3.49
N GLU A 127 -3.16 4.85 4.48
CA GLU A 127 -3.92 3.59 4.59
C GLU A 127 -5.36 3.80 5.04
N ARG A 128 -5.67 4.94 5.65
CA ARG A 128 -7.03 5.30 6.04
C ARG A 128 -7.84 5.93 4.92
N GLY A 129 -7.18 6.45 3.88
CA GLY A 129 -7.84 7.18 2.81
C GLY A 129 -8.31 8.57 3.23
N ASP A 130 -7.57 9.22 4.15
CA ASP A 130 -7.95 10.53 4.69
C ASP A 130 -7.68 11.67 3.69
N PHE A 131 -6.62 11.56 2.86
CA PHE A 131 -6.21 12.64 1.95
C PHE A 131 -5.73 12.17 0.56
N GLY A 132 -5.32 10.92 0.45
CA GLY A 132 -4.63 10.43 -0.74
C GLY A 132 -5.43 10.56 -2.03
N GLU A 133 -6.76 10.54 -1.95
CA GLU A 133 -7.65 10.73 -3.09
C GLU A 133 -7.54 12.12 -3.73
N TYR A 134 -7.06 13.13 -2.98
CA TYR A 134 -6.90 14.50 -3.47
C TYR A 134 -5.53 14.77 -4.12
N VAL A 135 -4.58 13.84 -4.00
CA VAL A 135 -3.21 14.01 -4.56
C VAL A 135 -3.18 13.89 -6.09
N PRO A 136 -3.88 12.91 -6.73
CA PRO A 136 -3.87 12.76 -8.18
C PRO A 136 -4.36 14.02 -8.89
N TYR A 137 -3.66 14.41 -9.97
CA TYR A 137 -3.96 15.56 -10.84
C TYR A 137 -3.78 16.95 -10.22
N GLN A 138 -3.34 17.04 -8.96
CA GLN A 138 -3.18 18.32 -8.26
C GLN A 138 -1.73 18.59 -7.82
N THR A 139 -0.79 17.77 -8.24
CA THR A 139 0.62 17.91 -7.91
C THR A 139 1.29 19.03 -8.73
N TRP A 140 2.34 19.65 -8.17
CA TRP A 140 3.11 20.71 -8.85
C TRP A 140 3.62 20.30 -10.23
N TYR A 141 4.24 19.13 -10.32
CA TYR A 141 4.53 18.48 -11.61
C TYR A 141 3.43 17.48 -11.94
N PRO A 142 2.94 17.42 -13.20
CA PRO A 142 1.91 16.45 -13.62
C PRO A 142 2.53 15.05 -13.72
N ARG A 143 2.79 14.43 -12.59
CA ARG A 143 3.43 13.12 -12.47
C ARG A 143 2.45 12.07 -11.93
N PRO A 144 2.68 10.78 -12.24
CA PRO A 144 1.88 9.70 -11.66
C PRO A 144 1.93 9.71 -10.13
N VAL A 145 0.82 9.28 -9.54
CA VAL A 145 0.69 9.02 -8.11
C VAL A 145 0.63 7.51 -7.89
N ALA A 146 1.30 7.00 -6.88
CA ALA A 146 1.38 5.58 -6.58
C ALA A 146 1.43 5.33 -5.06
N GLY A 147 1.16 4.11 -4.63
CA GLY A 147 1.15 3.75 -3.22
C GLY A 147 -0.24 3.35 -2.75
N THR A 148 -0.79 3.99 -1.73
CA THR A 148 -2.15 3.76 -1.27
C THR A 148 -3.21 4.34 -2.22
N GLN A 149 -2.81 5.28 -3.07
CA GLN A 149 -3.66 5.91 -4.08
C GLN A 149 -2.98 5.92 -5.45
N GLY A 150 -3.78 6.09 -6.51
CA GLY A 150 -3.29 6.07 -7.89
C GLY A 150 -2.90 4.66 -8.34
N LEU A 151 -1.64 4.43 -8.64
CA LEU A 151 -1.10 3.10 -8.94
C LEU A 151 -0.89 2.32 -7.65
N THR A 152 -1.87 1.54 -7.26
CA THR A 152 -1.87 0.77 -6.00
C THR A 152 -1.44 -0.67 -6.26
N PRO A 153 -0.39 -1.16 -5.58
CA PRO A 153 -0.02 -2.56 -5.65
C PRO A 153 -1.06 -3.42 -4.92
N VAL A 154 -1.51 -4.49 -5.55
CA VAL A 154 -2.50 -5.42 -4.99
C VAL A 154 -2.06 -6.87 -5.23
N GLY A 155 -2.48 -7.78 -4.35
CA GLY A 155 -2.21 -9.21 -4.50
C GLY A 155 -3.06 -9.87 -5.58
N TRP A 156 -4.23 -9.30 -5.88
CA TRP A 156 -5.16 -9.79 -6.89
C TRP A 156 -5.92 -8.64 -7.54
N HIS A 157 -6.15 -8.74 -8.86
CA HIS A 157 -7.04 -7.82 -9.56
C HIS A 157 -7.87 -8.58 -10.60
N LYS A 158 -9.14 -8.22 -10.72
CA LYS A 158 -10.13 -8.91 -11.60
C LYS A 158 -9.77 -8.93 -13.08
N THR A 159 -8.86 -8.07 -13.52
CA THR A 159 -8.40 -8.01 -14.92
C THR A 159 -7.23 -8.94 -15.21
N VAL A 160 -6.74 -9.72 -14.24
CA VAL A 160 -5.70 -10.73 -14.47
C VAL A 160 -6.32 -11.92 -15.19
N GLU A 161 -5.80 -12.26 -16.38
CA GLU A 161 -6.32 -13.35 -17.22
C GLU A 161 -5.34 -14.51 -17.38
N THR A 162 -4.07 -14.31 -16.98
CA THR A 162 -3.00 -15.30 -17.14
C THR A 162 -3.10 -16.43 -16.13
N TYR A 163 -2.48 -17.57 -16.45
CA TYR A 163 -2.32 -18.73 -15.55
C TYR A 163 -3.64 -19.29 -14.95
N GLY A 164 -4.74 -19.18 -15.68
CA GLY A 164 -6.04 -19.69 -15.21
C GLY A 164 -6.78 -18.72 -14.26
N ALA A 165 -6.32 -17.50 -14.10
CA ALA A 165 -6.94 -16.49 -13.23
C ALA A 165 -8.39 -16.18 -13.65
N ALA A 166 -8.67 -16.10 -14.96
CA ALA A 166 -10.03 -15.87 -15.46
C ALA A 166 -11.01 -16.98 -15.05
N GLN A 167 -10.58 -18.24 -15.11
CA GLN A 167 -11.39 -19.38 -14.68
C GLN A 167 -11.62 -19.38 -13.17
N LEU A 168 -10.59 -19.08 -12.38
CA LEU A 168 -10.69 -18.94 -10.94
C LEU A 168 -11.68 -17.84 -10.56
N GLN A 169 -11.54 -16.67 -11.18
CA GLN A 169 -12.41 -15.52 -10.97
C GLN A 169 -13.89 -15.87 -11.27
N LYS A 170 -14.17 -16.52 -12.39
CA LYS A 170 -15.53 -16.94 -12.75
C LYS A 170 -16.13 -17.95 -11.78
N ARG A 171 -15.34 -18.90 -11.29
CA ARG A 171 -15.79 -19.88 -10.28
C ARG A 171 -16.09 -19.19 -8.95
N PHE A 172 -15.23 -18.27 -8.53
CA PHE A 172 -15.44 -17.49 -7.31
C PHE A 172 -16.70 -16.62 -7.42
N GLU A 173 -16.89 -15.91 -8.53
CA GLU A 173 -18.07 -15.09 -8.78
C GLU A 173 -19.37 -15.90 -8.75
N ALA A 174 -19.35 -17.10 -9.33
CA ALA A 174 -20.50 -18.01 -9.33
C ALA A 174 -20.90 -18.47 -7.91
N LEU A 175 -19.92 -18.60 -6.99
CA LEU A 175 -20.15 -19.05 -5.62
C LEU A 175 -20.44 -17.88 -4.67
N ALA A 176 -19.70 -16.78 -4.81
CA ALA A 176 -19.74 -15.68 -3.85
C ALA A 176 -20.64 -14.49 -4.27
N GLY A 177 -21.11 -14.46 -5.52
CA GLY A 177 -21.94 -13.38 -6.07
C GLY A 177 -21.21 -12.03 -6.20
N ARG A 178 -19.89 -12.03 -6.12
CA ARG A 178 -19.04 -10.84 -6.23
C ARG A 178 -17.68 -11.17 -6.86
N TRP A 179 -16.96 -10.15 -7.26
CA TRP A 179 -15.58 -10.31 -7.71
C TRP A 179 -14.65 -10.67 -6.54
N MET A 180 -13.67 -11.51 -6.85
CA MET A 180 -12.58 -11.85 -5.96
C MET A 180 -11.66 -10.65 -5.74
N ASN A 181 -11.13 -10.49 -4.55
CA ASN A 181 -10.14 -9.47 -4.17
C ASN A 181 -8.89 -10.13 -3.55
N ASP A 182 -7.93 -9.33 -3.14
CA ASP A 182 -6.63 -9.77 -2.62
C ASP A 182 -6.67 -10.42 -1.22
N ARG A 183 -7.84 -10.51 -0.59
CA ARG A 183 -8.05 -11.14 0.72
C ARG A 183 -8.70 -12.52 0.62
N ASP A 184 -9.25 -12.86 -0.55
CA ASP A 184 -9.90 -14.13 -0.83
C ASP A 184 -8.88 -15.21 -1.20
#